data_7ef28829bc98522bbb224986759d8a6c
#
_entry.id   7ef28829bc98522bbb224986759d8a6c
#
_cell.length_a   1.000
_cell.length_b   1.000
_cell.length_c   1.000
_cell.angle_alpha   90.00
_cell.angle_beta   90.00
_cell.angle_gamma   90.00
#
_symmetry.space_group_name_H-M   'P 1'
#
loop_
_entity.id
_entity.type
_entity.pdbx_description
1 polymer ?
#
loop_
_entity_poly.entity_id
_entity_poly.type
_entity_poly.pdbx_seq_one_letter_code
_entity_poly.pdbx_strand_id
1 'polypeptide(L)'
;MPDIRVLPDLLINQIAAGEVIERPAAALKELLENSLDAGAHDIGVQLASGGTKLLKVSDDGSGIGKAQLALAVARHATSKIATLDDLECIASLGFRGEALASVAAVSHLTLTSRQRDEKHAWMLAVEGGTLAEPKPAAHDAGTSIEIGDIYFNTPARRKFLKSEATEYAHCDETFKRIALARPDVAFKLVHNGRAQWHLPAHSREERIAAVLGPDFGASALPVDVQSGTTRLTGLIGSPAAARGTRDAQYFLVNGRFVRDKVLAHALRRAYQDVLHHDRHPSFVLSLELDPARVDVNVHPAKSEVRFRDSQAIHQFVFHAVSRALAGAAGGAADTLPEPGARPAAAGFVATQHRMPLGVAQSNAAYETLFGRSATAAAAAPAAIWDMQTGAAPSQRTEADAEIPPLGFALAQLAGIYVLARNEHGLVIVDMHAAHERIVYEKLKTQLDHDRIAMQPLLIPVVFNAERIDVATAEDHAETLTRLGFEIAVLSPTALAVRGVPVALKDADAGQLARDVLGEICEFGASRVLVESRNELLSTMACHTAVRANRALTTAEMNALLREMEITERSGQCNHGRPTWHQISIAELDKLFMRGR
;
A
#
# COMPACT_ATOMS: atom_id res chain seq x y z
N MET A 1 7.43 -25.97 -40.93
CA MET A 1 7.44 -25.56 -39.50
C MET A 1 8.90 -25.62 -39.06
N PRO A 2 9.35 -24.68 -38.21
CA PRO A 2 10.71 -24.80 -37.68
C PRO A 2 10.80 -26.05 -36.78
N ASP A 3 11.91 -26.78 -36.90
CA ASP A 3 12.14 -28.01 -36.14
C ASP A 3 12.36 -27.69 -34.65
N ILE A 4 11.80 -28.52 -33.77
CA ILE A 4 12.07 -28.47 -32.33
C ILE A 4 13.49 -28.98 -32.09
N ARG A 5 14.32 -28.15 -31.41
CA ARG A 5 15.71 -28.52 -31.09
C ARG A 5 16.05 -28.11 -29.65
N VAL A 6 16.98 -28.83 -29.03
CA VAL A 6 17.54 -28.46 -27.73
C VAL A 6 18.41 -27.23 -27.92
N LEU A 7 18.18 -26.19 -27.05
CA LEU A 7 18.97 -24.97 -27.07
C LEU A 7 20.37 -25.21 -26.47
N PRO A 8 21.40 -24.48 -26.92
CA PRO A 8 22.71 -24.48 -26.28
C PRO A 8 22.61 -24.00 -24.82
N ASP A 9 23.40 -24.58 -23.91
CA ASP A 9 23.39 -24.27 -22.48
C ASP A 9 23.59 -22.78 -22.20
N LEU A 10 24.45 -22.10 -22.95
CA LEU A 10 24.67 -20.65 -22.82
C LEU A 10 23.38 -19.86 -23.10
N LEU A 11 22.63 -20.22 -24.13
CA LEU A 11 21.37 -19.56 -24.46
C LEU A 11 20.28 -19.86 -23.41
N ILE A 12 20.23 -21.09 -22.92
CA ILE A 12 19.34 -21.48 -21.80
C ILE A 12 19.69 -20.65 -20.58
N ASN A 13 20.97 -20.45 -20.26
CA ASN A 13 21.44 -19.63 -19.15
C ASN A 13 21.06 -18.18 -19.30
N GLN A 14 21.17 -17.60 -20.50
CA GLN A 14 20.77 -16.22 -20.78
C GLN A 14 19.24 -16.01 -20.69
N ILE A 15 18.45 -16.99 -21.11
CA ILE A 15 16.98 -16.95 -20.98
C ILE A 15 16.60 -17.00 -19.50
N ALA A 16 17.11 -17.99 -18.76
CA ALA A 16 16.84 -18.15 -17.34
C ALA A 16 17.36 -16.98 -16.50
N ALA A 17 18.56 -16.45 -16.83
CA ALA A 17 19.07 -15.24 -16.18
C ALA A 17 18.08 -14.08 -16.24
N GLY A 18 17.32 -14.04 -17.30
CA GLY A 18 16.35 -13.00 -17.46
C GLY A 18 15.02 -13.17 -16.75
N GLU A 19 14.71 -14.37 -16.34
CA GLU A 19 13.54 -14.64 -15.49
C GLU A 19 13.88 -14.48 -14.00
N VAL A 20 15.15 -14.73 -13.64
CA VAL A 20 15.65 -14.68 -12.25
C VAL A 20 16.20 -13.30 -11.89
N ILE A 21 16.92 -12.66 -12.82
CA ILE A 21 17.59 -11.38 -12.60
C ILE A 21 17.02 -10.36 -13.58
N GLU A 22 15.99 -9.65 -13.20
CA GLU A 22 15.38 -8.59 -14.03
C GLU A 22 16.18 -7.29 -13.96
N ARG A 23 16.81 -7.00 -12.82
CA ARG A 23 17.55 -5.76 -12.52
C ARG A 23 18.64 -5.98 -11.47
N PRO A 24 19.59 -5.01 -11.29
CA PRO A 24 20.66 -5.11 -10.29
C PRO A 24 20.17 -5.39 -8.86
N ALA A 25 19.04 -4.82 -8.46
CA ALA A 25 18.43 -5.05 -7.14
C ALA A 25 18.07 -6.52 -6.87
N ALA A 26 17.67 -7.28 -7.91
CA ALA A 26 17.40 -8.70 -7.76
C ALA A 26 18.70 -9.49 -7.51
N ALA A 27 19.79 -9.17 -8.23
CA ALA A 27 21.10 -9.76 -7.97
C ALA A 27 21.61 -9.40 -6.56
N LEU A 28 21.47 -8.13 -6.15
CA LEU A 28 21.83 -7.66 -4.80
C LEU A 28 21.09 -8.45 -3.72
N LYS A 29 19.79 -8.65 -3.87
CA LYS A 29 18.96 -9.42 -2.94
C LYS A 29 19.53 -10.84 -2.75
N GLU A 30 19.76 -11.56 -3.83
CA GLU A 30 20.26 -12.93 -3.79
C GLU A 30 21.66 -13.01 -3.15
N LEU A 31 22.55 -12.02 -3.42
CA LEU A 31 23.87 -11.98 -2.80
C LEU A 31 23.79 -11.72 -1.29
N LEU A 32 22.96 -10.77 -0.86
CA LEU A 32 22.76 -10.48 0.56
C LEU A 32 22.14 -11.68 1.31
N GLU A 33 21.15 -12.34 0.70
CA GLU A 33 20.57 -13.57 1.26
C GLU A 33 21.61 -14.70 1.38
N ASN A 34 22.52 -14.83 0.40
CA ASN A 34 23.60 -15.80 0.47
C ASN A 34 24.61 -15.48 1.57
N SER A 35 24.99 -14.22 1.76
CA SER A 35 25.88 -13.80 2.84
C SER A 35 25.25 -14.07 4.22
N LEU A 36 23.95 -13.82 4.39
CA LEU A 36 23.21 -14.14 5.63
C LEU A 36 23.14 -15.66 5.88
N ASP A 37 22.86 -16.44 4.84
CA ASP A 37 22.85 -17.91 4.93
C ASP A 37 24.25 -18.50 5.25
N ALA A 38 25.33 -17.79 4.86
CA ALA A 38 26.71 -18.12 5.24
C ALA A 38 27.09 -17.72 6.67
N GLY A 39 26.15 -17.15 7.45
CA GLY A 39 26.35 -16.72 8.83
C GLY A 39 27.21 -15.48 8.96
N ALA A 40 27.13 -14.56 8.01
CA ALA A 40 27.86 -13.27 8.07
C ALA A 40 27.33 -12.37 9.18
N HIS A 41 28.25 -11.62 9.80
CA HIS A 41 27.98 -10.60 10.82
C HIS A 41 28.31 -9.18 10.35
N ASP A 42 29.14 -9.02 9.32
CA ASP A 42 29.44 -7.72 8.66
C ASP A 42 29.31 -7.91 7.14
N ILE A 43 28.43 -7.13 6.53
CA ILE A 43 28.15 -7.17 5.09
C ILE A 43 28.35 -5.80 4.49
N GLY A 44 29.30 -5.70 3.53
CA GLY A 44 29.58 -4.48 2.79
C GLY A 44 29.06 -4.55 1.37
N VAL A 45 28.35 -3.52 0.92
CA VAL A 45 27.83 -3.38 -0.46
C VAL A 45 28.48 -2.17 -1.12
N GLN A 46 28.97 -2.35 -2.36
CA GLN A 46 29.47 -1.27 -3.19
C GLN A 46 28.73 -1.28 -4.53
N LEU A 47 28.18 -0.15 -4.91
CA LEU A 47 27.45 0.05 -6.15
C LEU A 47 28.08 1.19 -6.97
N ALA A 48 28.17 1.01 -8.29
CA ALA A 48 28.45 2.08 -9.23
C ALA A 48 27.36 2.11 -10.32
N SER A 49 26.95 3.31 -10.69
CA SER A 49 25.87 3.54 -11.65
C SER A 49 24.61 2.72 -11.36
N GLY A 50 24.12 2.81 -10.10
CA GLY A 50 22.92 2.07 -9.67
C GLY A 50 23.09 0.54 -9.64
N GLY A 51 24.31 0.02 -9.61
CA GLY A 51 24.63 -1.41 -9.68
C GLY A 51 24.76 -1.98 -11.09
N THR A 52 24.61 -1.16 -12.13
CA THR A 52 24.72 -1.61 -13.53
C THR A 52 26.16 -1.78 -13.99
N LYS A 53 27.06 -0.89 -13.51
CA LYS A 53 28.49 -0.91 -13.78
C LYS A 53 29.27 -1.79 -12.81
N LEU A 54 28.92 -1.70 -11.53
CA LEU A 54 29.53 -2.47 -10.46
C LEU A 54 28.47 -2.74 -9.38
N LEU A 55 28.36 -4.00 -9.01
CA LEU A 55 27.67 -4.46 -7.83
C LEU A 55 28.61 -5.43 -7.10
N LYS A 56 29.08 -5.05 -5.91
CA LYS A 56 29.96 -5.86 -5.09
C LYS A 56 29.36 -6.05 -3.71
N VAL A 57 29.35 -7.30 -3.26
CA VAL A 57 28.97 -7.67 -1.89
C VAL A 57 30.14 -8.40 -1.26
N SER A 58 30.52 -8.00 -0.07
CA SER A 58 31.60 -8.61 0.73
C SER A 58 31.06 -8.97 2.10
N ASP A 59 31.35 -10.15 2.60
CA ASP A 59 30.91 -10.67 3.89
C ASP A 59 32.05 -11.37 4.66
N ASP A 60 31.86 -11.53 5.96
CA ASP A 60 32.73 -12.24 6.89
C ASP A 60 32.22 -13.66 7.24
N GLY A 61 31.35 -14.25 6.39
CA GLY A 61 30.71 -15.53 6.60
C GLY A 61 31.69 -16.72 6.57
N SER A 62 31.14 -17.95 6.41
CA SER A 62 31.89 -19.20 6.44
C SER A 62 32.94 -19.33 5.32
N GLY A 63 32.77 -18.60 4.20
CA GLY A 63 33.58 -18.73 3.01
C GLY A 63 33.30 -19.99 2.20
N ILE A 64 33.91 -20.06 1.00
CA ILE A 64 33.76 -21.16 0.03
C ILE A 64 35.16 -21.72 -0.26
N GLY A 65 35.37 -23.02 -0.08
CA GLY A 65 36.65 -23.68 -0.37
C GLY A 65 36.93 -23.79 -1.87
N LYS A 66 38.22 -23.88 -2.25
CA LYS A 66 38.66 -23.98 -3.65
C LYS A 66 37.87 -24.97 -4.50
N ALA A 67 37.64 -26.18 -3.98
CA ALA A 67 36.95 -27.24 -4.70
C ALA A 67 35.47 -26.94 -5.00
N GLN A 68 34.86 -26.04 -4.24
CA GLN A 68 33.46 -25.69 -4.35
C GLN A 68 33.21 -24.39 -5.16
N LEU A 69 34.23 -23.59 -5.47
CA LEU A 69 34.08 -22.33 -6.19
C LEU A 69 33.39 -22.50 -7.55
N ALA A 70 33.79 -23.50 -8.33
CA ALA A 70 33.18 -23.79 -9.62
C ALA A 70 31.72 -24.27 -9.46
N LEU A 71 31.44 -25.05 -8.41
CA LEU A 71 30.08 -25.51 -8.10
C LEU A 71 29.17 -24.37 -7.65
N ALA A 72 29.68 -23.36 -6.93
CA ALA A 72 28.90 -22.22 -6.47
C ALA A 72 28.31 -21.41 -7.63
N VAL A 73 28.91 -21.42 -8.80
CA VAL A 73 28.42 -20.76 -10.02
C VAL A 73 27.81 -21.75 -11.04
N ALA A 74 27.72 -23.04 -10.70
CA ALA A 74 27.05 -24.05 -11.51
C ALA A 74 25.53 -24.05 -11.25
N ARG A 75 24.75 -24.44 -12.27
CA ARG A 75 23.30 -24.57 -12.14
C ARG A 75 22.94 -25.80 -11.29
N HIS A 76 21.83 -25.66 -10.56
CA HIS A 76 21.27 -26.73 -9.73
C HIS A 76 22.24 -27.24 -8.65
N ALA A 77 23.27 -26.45 -8.32
CA ALA A 77 24.19 -26.72 -7.24
C ALA A 77 23.83 -25.87 -6.02
N THR A 78 23.45 -26.54 -4.94
CA THR A 78 23.09 -25.88 -3.68
C THR A 78 23.53 -26.75 -2.49
N SER A 79 23.94 -26.10 -1.41
CA SER A 79 24.21 -26.75 -0.13
C SER A 79 23.02 -26.67 0.84
N LYS A 80 21.89 -26.06 0.42
CA LYS A 80 20.82 -25.63 1.31
C LYS A 80 19.63 -26.60 1.38
N ILE A 81 19.44 -27.41 0.35
CA ILE A 81 18.41 -28.45 0.28
C ILE A 81 19.02 -29.73 -0.32
N ALA A 82 18.65 -30.88 0.18
CA ALA A 82 19.07 -32.20 -0.32
C ALA A 82 17.86 -33.14 -0.53
N THR A 83 16.75 -32.90 0.18
CA THR A 83 15.58 -33.78 0.19
C THR A 83 14.30 -33.01 -0.16
N LEU A 84 13.22 -33.74 -0.43
CA LEU A 84 11.90 -33.15 -0.66
C LEU A 84 11.36 -32.49 0.61
N ASP A 85 11.65 -33.07 1.77
CA ASP A 85 11.23 -32.52 3.08
C ASP A 85 11.90 -31.17 3.36
N ASP A 86 13.16 -30.99 2.94
CA ASP A 86 13.84 -29.68 3.01
C ASP A 86 13.14 -28.62 2.16
N LEU A 87 12.51 -29.02 1.06
CA LEU A 87 11.75 -28.12 0.17
C LEU A 87 10.39 -27.72 0.78
N GLU A 88 9.79 -28.58 1.60
CA GLU A 88 8.54 -28.28 2.32
C GLU A 88 8.78 -27.39 3.54
N CYS A 89 9.98 -27.48 4.17
CA CYS A 89 10.35 -26.75 5.38
C CYS A 89 11.58 -25.86 5.13
N ILE A 90 11.50 -24.91 4.19
CA ILE A 90 12.62 -24.04 3.80
C ILE A 90 13.01 -23.12 4.97
N ALA A 91 14.13 -23.44 5.63
CA ALA A 91 14.71 -22.62 6.70
C ALA A 91 15.70 -21.57 6.18
N SER A 92 16.34 -21.79 5.02
CA SER A 92 17.31 -20.85 4.39
C SER A 92 16.63 -19.79 3.55
N LEU A 93 17.26 -18.62 3.37
CA LEU A 93 16.74 -17.54 2.53
C LEU A 93 16.83 -17.87 1.03
N GLY A 94 17.86 -18.59 0.55
CA GLY A 94 17.99 -19.09 -0.80
C GLY A 94 17.94 -20.62 -0.86
N PHE A 95 17.46 -21.23 -1.96
CA PHE A 95 17.40 -22.69 -2.08
C PHE A 95 17.57 -23.24 -3.51
N ARG A 96 17.33 -22.42 -4.57
CA ARG A 96 17.26 -22.91 -5.96
C ARG A 96 18.61 -23.22 -6.60
N GLY A 97 19.74 -22.69 -6.09
CA GLY A 97 21.07 -22.89 -6.66
C GLY A 97 21.24 -22.36 -8.10
N GLU A 98 20.50 -21.33 -8.49
CA GLU A 98 20.48 -20.80 -9.86
C GLU A 98 20.92 -19.33 -9.95
N ALA A 99 20.86 -18.58 -8.85
CA ALA A 99 21.07 -17.13 -8.86
C ALA A 99 22.48 -16.74 -9.33
N LEU A 100 23.52 -17.31 -8.74
CA LEU A 100 24.92 -17.02 -9.13
C LEU A 100 25.22 -17.45 -10.56
N ALA A 101 24.73 -18.63 -10.99
CA ALA A 101 24.88 -19.12 -12.36
C ALA A 101 24.20 -18.17 -13.36
N SER A 102 23.00 -17.67 -13.01
CA SER A 102 22.25 -16.72 -13.84
C SER A 102 22.96 -15.39 -13.98
N VAL A 103 23.48 -14.83 -12.86
CA VAL A 103 24.27 -13.59 -12.86
C VAL A 103 25.54 -13.77 -13.68
N ALA A 104 26.29 -14.87 -13.47
CA ALA A 104 27.54 -15.16 -14.16
C ALA A 104 27.38 -15.28 -15.68
N ALA A 105 26.21 -15.74 -16.16
CA ALA A 105 25.92 -15.85 -17.58
C ALA A 105 25.75 -14.51 -18.30
N VAL A 106 25.45 -13.42 -17.58
CA VAL A 106 25.13 -12.11 -18.16
C VAL A 106 26.00 -10.97 -17.65
N SER A 107 27.10 -11.28 -16.95
CA SER A 107 28.00 -10.30 -16.36
C SER A 107 29.46 -10.75 -16.37
N HIS A 108 30.37 -9.85 -15.96
CA HIS A 108 31.71 -10.18 -15.55
C HIS A 108 31.69 -10.45 -14.04
N LEU A 109 31.65 -11.71 -13.63
CA LEU A 109 31.58 -12.09 -12.23
C LEU A 109 32.96 -12.48 -11.70
N THR A 110 33.35 -11.91 -10.56
CA THR A 110 34.54 -12.32 -9.80
C THR A 110 34.10 -12.76 -8.40
N LEU A 111 34.36 -14.03 -8.09
CA LEU A 111 34.12 -14.63 -6.78
C LEU A 111 35.44 -14.85 -6.07
N THR A 112 35.68 -14.15 -4.95
CA THR A 112 36.86 -14.33 -4.12
C THR A 112 36.41 -14.82 -2.75
N SER A 113 36.98 -15.93 -2.28
CA SER A 113 36.53 -16.49 -0.99
C SER A 113 37.67 -17.21 -0.27
N ARG A 114 37.58 -17.20 1.07
CA ARG A 114 38.47 -17.90 1.98
C ARG A 114 37.67 -18.51 3.14
N GLN A 115 37.77 -19.83 3.31
CA GLN A 115 37.29 -20.47 4.55
C GLN A 115 38.19 -20.12 5.73
N ARG A 116 37.65 -20.10 6.95
CA ARG A 116 38.41 -19.73 8.16
C ARG A 116 39.65 -20.61 8.40
N ASP A 117 39.57 -21.87 8.01
CA ASP A 117 40.65 -22.86 8.22
C ASP A 117 41.64 -22.90 7.06
N GLU A 118 41.37 -22.19 5.95
CA GLU A 118 42.29 -22.14 4.80
C GLU A 118 43.31 -20.98 4.92
N LYS A 119 44.56 -21.26 4.55
CA LYS A 119 45.65 -20.27 4.60
C LYS A 119 45.57 -19.22 3.49
N HIS A 120 44.94 -19.53 2.38
CA HIS A 120 44.89 -18.72 1.17
C HIS A 120 43.46 -18.56 0.70
N ALA A 121 43.11 -17.38 0.21
CA ALA A 121 41.90 -17.15 -0.53
C ALA A 121 42.06 -17.65 -1.99
N TRP A 122 40.93 -17.94 -2.60
CA TRP A 122 40.87 -18.32 -4.01
C TRP A 122 39.90 -17.41 -4.74
N MET A 123 40.28 -17.04 -5.96
CA MET A 123 39.49 -16.19 -6.84
C MET A 123 39.11 -16.98 -8.09
N LEU A 124 37.83 -16.96 -8.43
CA LEU A 124 37.28 -17.49 -9.67
C LEU A 124 36.69 -16.35 -10.47
N ALA A 125 37.13 -16.15 -11.70
CA ALA A 125 36.54 -15.23 -12.65
C ALA A 125 35.62 -15.98 -13.63
N VAL A 126 34.48 -15.37 -13.93
CA VAL A 126 33.52 -15.92 -14.91
C VAL A 126 33.09 -14.78 -15.82
N GLU A 127 33.22 -14.99 -17.12
CA GLU A 127 32.84 -14.01 -18.13
C GLU A 127 31.74 -14.58 -19.04
N GLY A 128 30.52 -14.04 -18.95
CA GLY A 128 29.40 -14.50 -19.76
C GLY A 128 29.12 -16.00 -19.66
N GLY A 129 29.34 -16.61 -18.49
CA GLY A 129 29.17 -18.04 -18.24
C GLY A 129 30.42 -18.89 -18.50
N THR A 130 31.51 -18.31 -19.01
CA THR A 130 32.80 -19.03 -19.23
C THR A 130 33.65 -18.93 -17.97
N LEU A 131 33.97 -20.06 -17.34
CA LEU A 131 34.78 -20.14 -16.14
C LEU A 131 36.27 -20.08 -16.45
N ALA A 132 37.01 -19.23 -15.70
CA ALA A 132 38.47 -19.29 -15.67
C ALA A 132 38.96 -20.30 -14.61
N GLU A 133 40.23 -20.65 -14.64
CA GLU A 133 40.81 -21.46 -13.56
C GLU A 133 40.90 -20.67 -12.25
N PRO A 134 40.57 -21.29 -11.10
CA PRO A 134 40.73 -20.64 -9.79
C PRO A 134 42.19 -20.27 -9.52
N LYS A 135 42.42 -18.99 -9.11
CA LYS A 135 43.76 -18.44 -8.81
C LYS A 135 43.86 -18.10 -7.32
N PRO A 136 45.05 -18.24 -6.71
CA PRO A 136 45.27 -17.73 -5.35
C PRO A 136 45.02 -16.21 -5.28
N ALA A 137 44.40 -15.77 -4.22
CA ALA A 137 44.09 -14.36 -3.95
C ALA A 137 44.35 -14.00 -2.50
N ALA A 138 44.33 -12.71 -2.19
CA ALA A 138 44.32 -12.20 -0.83
C ALA A 138 42.91 -11.77 -0.45
N HIS A 139 42.40 -12.36 0.62
CA HIS A 139 41.07 -12.03 1.19
C HIS A 139 41.04 -12.45 2.66
N ASP A 140 40.31 -11.72 3.49
CA ASP A 140 40.00 -12.15 4.84
C ASP A 140 39.05 -13.36 4.83
N ALA A 141 38.79 -13.99 5.97
CA ALA A 141 37.77 -15.05 6.03
C ALA A 141 36.41 -14.50 5.62
N GLY A 142 35.73 -15.22 4.72
CA GLY A 142 34.47 -14.80 4.13
C GLY A 142 34.46 -14.81 2.63
N THR A 143 33.53 -14.08 2.01
CA THR A 143 33.34 -14.06 0.56
C THR A 143 33.15 -12.65 0.02
N SER A 144 33.73 -12.36 -1.14
CA SER A 144 33.44 -11.18 -1.95
C SER A 144 32.99 -11.61 -3.33
N ILE A 145 31.84 -11.13 -3.76
CA ILE A 145 31.31 -11.32 -5.10
C ILE A 145 31.20 -9.95 -5.76
N GLU A 146 31.87 -9.83 -6.91
CA GLU A 146 31.89 -8.63 -7.71
C GLU A 146 31.27 -8.91 -9.08
N ILE A 147 30.25 -8.15 -9.44
CA ILE A 147 29.50 -8.24 -10.70
C ILE A 147 29.77 -6.94 -11.46
N GLY A 148 30.47 -7.06 -12.60
CA GLY A 148 30.74 -5.96 -13.51
C GLY A 148 29.87 -6.00 -14.74
N ASP A 149 29.45 -4.83 -15.23
CA ASP A 149 28.74 -4.60 -16.50
C ASP A 149 27.59 -5.59 -16.74
N ILE A 150 26.61 -5.61 -15.87
CA ILE A 150 25.45 -6.51 -15.98
C ILE A 150 24.75 -6.35 -17.35
N TYR A 151 24.41 -7.48 -17.99
CA TYR A 151 23.85 -7.55 -19.36
C TYR A 151 24.78 -7.07 -20.48
N PHE A 152 26.11 -7.10 -20.28
CA PHE A 152 27.06 -6.70 -21.33
C PHE A 152 26.89 -7.49 -22.62
N ASN A 153 26.52 -8.77 -22.54
CA ASN A 153 26.32 -9.71 -23.66
C ASN A 153 24.84 -9.89 -24.07
N THR A 154 23.91 -9.16 -23.46
CA THR A 154 22.46 -9.22 -23.74
C THR A 154 21.90 -7.81 -23.98
N PRO A 155 22.22 -7.16 -25.14
CA PRO A 155 21.87 -5.76 -25.39
C PRO A 155 20.36 -5.49 -25.40
N ALA A 156 19.54 -6.48 -25.76
CA ALA A 156 18.09 -6.36 -25.69
C ALA A 156 17.62 -6.12 -24.25
N ARG A 157 18.18 -6.85 -23.27
CA ARG A 157 17.85 -6.68 -21.85
C ARG A 157 18.43 -5.41 -21.26
N ARG A 158 19.66 -5.05 -21.66
CA ARG A 158 20.28 -3.79 -21.22
C ARG A 158 19.42 -2.56 -21.52
N LYS A 159 18.62 -2.59 -22.58
CA LYS A 159 17.67 -1.52 -22.94
C LYS A 159 16.50 -1.37 -21.95
N PHE A 160 16.20 -2.39 -21.16
CA PHE A 160 15.15 -2.33 -20.13
C PHE A 160 15.64 -1.76 -18.80
N LEU A 161 16.97 -1.64 -18.62
CA LEU A 161 17.51 -0.93 -17.46
C LEU A 161 17.11 0.55 -17.53
N LYS A 162 16.70 1.08 -16.42
CA LYS A 162 16.24 2.46 -16.28
C LYS A 162 17.40 3.42 -15.96
N SER A 163 17.07 4.62 -15.51
CA SER A 163 18.07 5.59 -15.09
C SER A 163 18.90 5.07 -13.90
N GLU A 164 20.14 5.57 -13.76
CA GLU A 164 21.00 5.22 -12.61
C GLU A 164 20.29 5.49 -11.27
N ALA A 165 19.56 6.60 -11.18
CA ALA A 165 18.83 6.98 -9.97
C ALA A 165 17.75 5.95 -9.63
N THR A 166 17.03 5.45 -10.64
CA THR A 166 15.97 4.45 -10.50
C THR A 166 16.54 3.09 -10.08
N GLU A 167 17.60 2.62 -10.74
CA GLU A 167 18.23 1.34 -10.37
C GLU A 167 18.84 1.42 -8.96
N TYR A 168 19.43 2.56 -8.61
CA TYR A 168 19.91 2.79 -7.24
C TYR A 168 18.77 2.78 -6.22
N ALA A 169 17.64 3.40 -6.50
CA ALA A 169 16.48 3.42 -5.59
C ALA A 169 15.97 2.00 -5.28
N HIS A 170 15.93 1.12 -6.29
CA HIS A 170 15.58 -0.28 -6.08
C HIS A 170 16.62 -1.04 -5.26
N CYS A 171 17.91 -0.78 -5.48
CA CYS A 171 18.97 -1.38 -4.67
C CYS A 171 18.93 -0.90 -3.21
N ASP A 172 18.72 0.39 -2.99
CA ASP A 172 18.61 1.02 -1.66
C ASP A 172 17.43 0.43 -0.88
N GLU A 173 16.28 0.31 -1.53
CA GLU A 173 15.08 -0.28 -0.92
C GLU A 173 15.27 -1.77 -0.58
N THR A 174 15.93 -2.53 -1.47
CA THR A 174 16.27 -3.94 -1.21
C THR A 174 17.22 -4.07 -0.02
N PHE A 175 18.21 -3.20 0.05
CA PHE A 175 19.17 -3.15 1.17
C PHE A 175 18.47 -2.84 2.50
N LYS A 176 17.58 -1.83 2.54
CA LYS A 176 16.81 -1.46 3.74
C LYS A 176 15.96 -2.63 4.25
N ARG A 177 15.26 -3.33 3.37
CA ARG A 177 14.41 -4.48 3.72
C ARG A 177 15.19 -5.59 4.40
N ILE A 178 16.36 -5.91 3.87
CA ILE A 178 17.24 -6.95 4.44
C ILE A 178 17.86 -6.47 5.75
N ALA A 179 18.33 -5.23 5.82
CA ALA A 179 18.90 -4.65 7.02
C ALA A 179 17.89 -4.56 8.19
N LEU A 180 16.61 -4.30 7.90
CA LEU A 180 15.52 -4.31 8.89
C LEU A 180 15.18 -5.74 9.37
N ALA A 181 15.32 -6.74 8.49
CA ALA A 181 15.09 -8.14 8.84
C ALA A 181 16.19 -8.71 9.77
N ARG A 182 17.41 -8.18 9.71
CA ARG A 182 18.58 -8.68 10.44
C ARG A 182 19.30 -7.55 11.19
N PRO A 183 18.70 -7.05 12.27
CA PRO A 183 19.32 -6.00 13.10
C PRO A 183 20.61 -6.46 13.78
N ASP A 184 20.80 -7.76 13.97
CA ASP A 184 21.98 -8.43 14.54
C ASP A 184 23.23 -8.40 13.64
N VAL A 185 23.09 -8.05 12.36
CA VAL A 185 24.16 -7.99 11.37
C VAL A 185 24.53 -6.53 11.07
N ALA A 186 25.80 -6.23 10.93
CA ALA A 186 26.28 -4.93 10.48
C ALA A 186 26.18 -4.81 8.95
N PHE A 187 25.69 -3.68 8.46
CA PHE A 187 25.53 -3.42 7.02
C PHE A 187 26.14 -2.09 6.61
N LYS A 188 26.84 -2.06 5.48
CA LYS A 188 27.39 -0.85 4.86
C LYS A 188 26.99 -0.80 3.39
N LEU A 189 26.57 0.38 2.91
CA LEU A 189 26.30 0.64 1.50
C LEU A 189 27.06 1.86 1.03
N VAL A 190 27.86 1.68 -0.01
CA VAL A 190 28.60 2.73 -0.71
C VAL A 190 28.08 2.83 -2.15
N HIS A 191 27.69 4.01 -2.59
CA HIS A 191 27.27 4.26 -3.98
C HIS A 191 28.14 5.34 -4.59
N ASN A 192 28.77 5.05 -5.74
CA ASN A 192 29.69 5.95 -6.45
C ASN A 192 30.79 6.54 -5.53
N GLY A 193 31.36 5.71 -4.67
CA GLY A 193 32.41 6.11 -3.73
C GLY A 193 31.94 6.89 -2.50
N ARG A 194 30.62 7.14 -2.35
CA ARG A 194 30.06 7.83 -1.19
C ARG A 194 29.30 6.86 -0.30
N ALA A 195 29.59 6.88 1.01
CA ALA A 195 28.82 6.11 1.97
C ALA A 195 27.39 6.63 2.04
N GLN A 196 26.42 5.76 1.83
CA GLN A 196 25.00 6.04 1.92
C GLN A 196 24.42 5.52 3.23
N TRP A 197 24.81 4.30 3.61
CA TRP A 197 24.39 3.66 4.85
C TRP A 197 25.58 3.11 5.61
N HIS A 198 25.54 3.28 6.94
CA HIS A 198 26.40 2.61 7.90
C HIS A 198 25.54 2.21 9.10
N LEU A 199 25.16 0.94 9.13
CA LEU A 199 24.23 0.35 10.08
C LEU A 199 24.97 -0.73 10.89
N PRO A 200 25.58 -0.40 12.03
CA PRO A 200 26.22 -1.40 12.91
C PRO A 200 25.17 -2.40 13.43
N ALA A 201 25.60 -3.53 13.97
CA ALA A 201 24.69 -4.45 14.67
C ALA A 201 24.11 -3.74 15.90
N HIS A 202 22.79 -3.74 16.00
CA HIS A 202 22.03 -3.02 17.04
C HIS A 202 20.79 -3.81 17.48
N SER A 203 20.06 -3.27 18.45
CA SER A 203 18.71 -3.72 18.75
C SER A 203 17.77 -3.46 17.54
N ARG A 204 16.63 -4.12 17.54
CA ARG A 204 15.62 -3.94 16.47
C ARG A 204 15.12 -2.50 16.43
N GLU A 205 14.87 -1.90 17.58
CA GLU A 205 14.35 -0.54 17.73
C GLU A 205 15.36 0.49 17.19
N GLU A 206 16.63 0.34 17.55
CA GLU A 206 17.72 1.21 17.06
C GLU A 206 17.90 1.08 15.55
N ARG A 207 17.83 -0.15 15.00
CA ARG A 207 17.89 -0.38 13.56
C ARG A 207 16.72 0.27 12.83
N ILE A 208 15.50 0.14 13.37
CA ILE A 208 14.32 0.79 12.81
C ILE A 208 14.47 2.31 12.83
N ALA A 209 14.91 2.89 13.96
CA ALA A 209 15.14 4.33 14.06
C ALA A 209 16.23 4.83 13.09
N ALA A 210 17.29 4.03 12.87
CA ALA A 210 18.35 4.37 11.93
C ALA A 210 17.86 4.38 10.46
N VAL A 211 16.91 3.51 10.10
CA VAL A 211 16.40 3.39 8.72
C VAL A 211 15.21 4.33 8.46
N LEU A 212 14.26 4.45 9.39
CA LEU A 212 13.05 5.26 9.22
C LEU A 212 13.19 6.70 9.73
N GLY A 213 14.27 6.99 10.43
CA GLY A 213 14.57 8.29 11.01
C GLY A 213 14.26 8.38 12.52
N PRO A 214 14.94 9.29 13.22
CA PRO A 214 14.81 9.43 14.68
C PRO A 214 13.41 9.86 15.12
N ASP A 215 12.70 10.65 14.32
CA ASP A 215 11.35 11.12 14.61
C ASP A 215 10.35 9.95 14.68
N PHE A 216 10.50 8.97 13.79
CA PHE A 216 9.70 7.74 13.84
C PHE A 216 10.03 6.97 15.12
N GLY A 217 11.30 6.74 15.42
CA GLY A 217 11.72 6.01 16.63
C GLY A 217 11.19 6.63 17.93
N ALA A 218 11.13 7.97 18.00
CA ALA A 218 10.65 8.69 19.19
C ALA A 218 9.11 8.63 19.38
N SER A 219 8.34 8.49 18.29
CA SER A 219 6.88 8.53 18.29
C SER A 219 6.22 7.16 18.07
N ALA A 220 7.01 6.13 17.79
CA ALA A 220 6.50 4.78 17.48
C ALA A 220 6.03 4.06 18.74
N LEU A 221 5.03 3.20 18.55
CA LEU A 221 4.44 2.37 19.60
C LEU A 221 4.96 0.93 19.44
N PRO A 222 5.45 0.30 20.52
CA PRO A 222 5.91 -1.07 20.46
C PRO A 222 4.73 -2.03 20.34
N VAL A 223 4.92 -3.08 19.54
CA VAL A 223 4.02 -4.23 19.42
C VAL A 223 4.83 -5.47 19.82
N ASP A 224 4.38 -6.19 20.85
CA ASP A 224 4.88 -7.52 21.21
C ASP A 224 3.69 -8.33 21.73
N VAL A 225 3.14 -9.16 20.86
CA VAL A 225 1.97 -9.99 21.17
C VAL A 225 2.24 -11.41 20.70
N GLN A 226 1.98 -12.37 21.59
CA GLN A 226 2.12 -13.79 21.29
C GLN A 226 0.78 -14.51 21.47
N SER A 227 0.48 -15.40 20.54
CA SER A 227 -0.67 -16.32 20.63
C SER A 227 -0.26 -17.71 20.14
N GLY A 228 -0.09 -18.64 21.07
CA GLY A 228 0.46 -19.96 20.78
C GLY A 228 1.86 -19.87 20.17
N THR A 229 2.04 -20.44 18.98
CA THR A 229 3.30 -20.42 18.21
C THR A 229 3.47 -19.18 17.33
N THR A 230 2.48 -18.28 17.29
CA THR A 230 2.51 -17.07 16.47
C THR A 230 2.86 -15.87 17.32
N ARG A 231 3.87 -15.09 16.92
CA ARG A 231 4.30 -13.87 17.62
C ARG A 231 4.42 -12.71 16.63
N LEU A 232 3.87 -11.56 17.01
CA LEU A 232 4.01 -10.31 16.28
C LEU A 232 4.82 -9.33 17.11
N THR A 233 5.93 -8.87 16.56
CA THR A 233 6.83 -7.91 17.22
C THR A 233 7.18 -6.75 16.30
N GLY A 234 7.56 -5.59 16.84
CA GLY A 234 8.04 -4.47 16.07
C GLY A 234 7.52 -3.12 16.55
N LEU A 235 7.54 -2.14 15.67
CA LEU A 235 7.11 -0.76 15.93
C LEU A 235 6.06 -0.32 14.92
N ILE A 236 5.04 0.38 15.42
CA ILE A 236 4.01 1.04 14.60
C ILE A 236 4.03 2.54 14.88
N GLY A 237 3.83 3.37 13.87
CA GLY A 237 3.74 4.82 14.04
C GLY A 237 2.48 5.22 14.80
N SER A 238 2.60 6.18 15.71
CA SER A 238 1.43 6.81 16.31
C SER A 238 0.59 7.51 15.22
N PRO A 239 -0.73 7.70 15.41
CA PRO A 239 -1.57 8.40 14.44
C PRO A 239 -1.06 9.81 14.08
N ALA A 240 -0.40 10.49 15.04
CA ALA A 240 0.18 11.82 14.82
C ALA A 240 1.41 11.78 13.88
N ALA A 241 2.14 10.66 13.84
CA ALA A 241 3.33 10.45 13.00
C ALA A 241 3.01 9.82 11.63
N ALA A 242 1.73 9.67 11.29
CA ALA A 242 1.30 9.10 10.01
C ALA A 242 1.73 10.00 8.84
N ARG A 243 2.21 9.39 7.76
CA ARG A 243 2.74 10.08 6.57
C ARG A 243 1.72 10.13 5.44
N GLY A 244 1.87 11.07 4.52
CA GLY A 244 1.10 11.12 3.28
C GLY A 244 1.58 10.11 2.22
N THR A 245 2.59 9.29 2.53
CA THR A 245 3.22 8.30 1.63
C THR A 245 3.24 6.93 2.29
N ARG A 246 3.27 5.85 1.49
CA ARG A 246 3.31 4.45 1.98
C ARG A 246 4.72 3.87 2.06
N ASP A 247 5.73 4.69 2.02
CA ASP A 247 7.14 4.38 1.89
C ASP A 247 7.79 3.71 3.13
N ALA A 248 7.16 3.87 4.29
CA ALA A 248 7.66 3.34 5.56
C ALA A 248 6.83 2.15 6.09
N GLN A 249 6.48 1.20 5.21
CA GLN A 249 5.66 0.04 5.53
C GLN A 249 6.43 -1.26 5.31
N TYR A 250 6.95 -1.83 6.38
CA TYR A 250 7.75 -3.05 6.31
C TYR A 250 7.10 -4.16 7.14
N PHE A 251 6.70 -5.24 6.45
CA PHE A 251 6.20 -6.44 7.09
C PHE A 251 7.16 -7.61 6.85
N LEU A 252 7.58 -8.25 7.91
CA LEU A 252 8.49 -9.39 7.87
C LEU A 252 7.74 -10.65 8.33
N VAL A 253 7.87 -11.75 7.61
CA VAL A 253 7.34 -13.06 8.01
C VAL A 253 8.51 -14.03 8.08
N ASN A 254 8.76 -14.58 9.26
CA ASN A 254 9.91 -15.46 9.53
C ASN A 254 11.23 -14.87 9.01
N GLY A 255 11.46 -13.56 9.23
CA GLY A 255 12.67 -12.84 8.80
C GLY A 255 12.72 -12.45 7.31
N ARG A 256 11.66 -12.69 6.52
CA ARG A 256 11.56 -12.29 5.12
C ARG A 256 10.62 -11.12 4.94
N PHE A 257 11.03 -10.12 4.17
CA PHE A 257 10.12 -9.05 3.75
C PHE A 257 9.04 -9.63 2.83
N VAL A 258 7.79 -9.35 3.16
CA VAL A 258 6.63 -9.79 2.37
C VAL A 258 5.68 -8.62 2.08
N ARG A 259 5.04 -8.70 0.93
CA ARG A 259 3.90 -7.87 0.54
C ARG A 259 2.68 -8.78 0.46
N ASP A 260 1.83 -8.71 1.45
CA ASP A 260 0.65 -9.57 1.56
C ASP A 260 -0.61 -8.76 1.82
N LYS A 261 -1.67 -9.02 1.05
CA LYS A 261 -2.94 -8.29 1.11
C LYS A 261 -3.66 -8.48 2.44
N VAL A 262 -3.56 -9.66 3.03
CA VAL A 262 -4.22 -9.98 4.30
C VAL A 262 -3.63 -9.13 5.42
N LEU A 263 -2.29 -9.04 5.45
CA LEU A 263 -1.55 -8.24 6.43
C LEU A 263 -1.78 -6.74 6.24
N ALA A 264 -1.69 -6.26 5.00
CA ALA A 264 -1.95 -4.86 4.64
C ALA A 264 -3.38 -4.44 5.00
N HIS A 265 -4.38 -5.31 4.72
CA HIS A 265 -5.77 -5.06 5.05
C HIS A 265 -6.00 -5.04 6.57
N ALA A 266 -5.40 -5.97 7.33
CA ALA A 266 -5.51 -6.01 8.78
C ALA A 266 -4.97 -4.72 9.42
N LEU A 267 -3.81 -4.23 8.96
CA LEU A 267 -3.22 -2.98 9.40
C LEU A 267 -4.08 -1.77 9.04
N ARG A 268 -4.51 -1.65 7.79
CA ARG A 268 -5.38 -0.55 7.34
C ARG A 268 -6.66 -0.49 8.17
N ARG A 269 -7.28 -1.64 8.45
CA ARG A 269 -8.48 -1.72 9.28
C ARG A 269 -8.22 -1.32 10.73
N ALA A 270 -7.08 -1.68 11.31
CA ALA A 270 -6.72 -1.30 12.67
C ALA A 270 -6.53 0.22 12.84
N TYR A 271 -6.10 0.90 11.78
CA TYR A 271 -5.91 2.34 11.78
C TYR A 271 -7.13 3.15 11.30
N GLN A 272 -8.16 2.48 10.78
CA GLN A 272 -9.31 3.12 10.10
C GLN A 272 -10.02 4.18 10.96
N ASP A 273 -10.13 3.94 12.28
CA ASP A 273 -10.84 4.83 13.21
C ASP A 273 -9.95 5.95 13.77
N VAL A 274 -8.63 5.88 13.56
CA VAL A 274 -7.67 6.82 14.18
C VAL A 274 -6.84 7.63 13.18
N LEU A 275 -6.88 7.28 11.90
CA LEU A 275 -6.23 8.02 10.82
C LEU A 275 -7.24 8.73 9.94
N HIS A 276 -6.93 9.98 9.57
CA HIS A 276 -7.63 10.66 8.48
C HIS A 276 -7.32 9.95 7.14
N HIS A 277 -8.28 9.96 6.23
CA HIS A 277 -8.25 9.22 4.96
C HIS A 277 -7.00 9.46 4.09
N ASP A 278 -6.31 10.59 4.27
CA ASP A 278 -5.13 10.99 3.46
C ASP A 278 -3.79 10.57 4.09
N ARG A 279 -3.80 9.80 5.19
CA ARG A 279 -2.57 9.41 5.88
C ARG A 279 -2.41 7.90 5.96
N HIS A 280 -1.17 7.47 5.78
CA HIS A 280 -0.80 6.06 5.86
C HIS A 280 0.04 5.78 7.11
N PRO A 281 -0.21 4.65 7.80
CA PRO A 281 0.60 4.28 8.95
C PRO A 281 2.00 3.88 8.48
N SER A 282 3.01 4.33 9.22
CA SER A 282 4.37 3.81 9.09
C SER A 282 4.56 2.67 10.09
N PHE A 283 5.19 1.56 9.68
CA PHE A 283 5.41 0.43 10.57
C PHE A 283 6.58 -0.45 10.13
N VAL A 284 7.19 -1.11 11.09
CA VAL A 284 8.09 -2.26 10.88
C VAL A 284 7.62 -3.38 11.80
N LEU A 285 6.98 -4.39 11.24
CA LEU A 285 6.41 -5.50 11.99
C LEU A 285 7.03 -6.83 11.54
N SER A 286 7.29 -7.71 12.48
CA SER A 286 7.80 -9.06 12.26
C SER A 286 6.82 -10.07 12.83
N LEU A 287 6.29 -10.92 11.96
CA LEU A 287 5.43 -12.05 12.29
C LEU A 287 6.26 -13.34 12.28
N GLU A 288 6.35 -13.98 13.41
CA GLU A 288 6.98 -15.29 13.56
C GLU A 288 5.87 -16.35 13.72
N LEU A 289 5.89 -17.37 12.89
CA LEU A 289 4.95 -18.47 12.92
C LEU A 289 5.61 -19.75 12.43
N ASP A 290 4.97 -20.90 12.73
CA ASP A 290 5.41 -22.20 12.26
C ASP A 290 5.54 -22.21 10.71
N PRO A 291 6.74 -22.52 10.15
CA PRO A 291 6.95 -22.60 8.71
C PRO A 291 5.93 -23.48 7.97
N ALA A 292 5.41 -24.53 8.60
CA ALA A 292 4.39 -25.39 8.00
C ALA A 292 3.03 -24.69 7.79
N ARG A 293 2.80 -23.51 8.39
CA ARG A 293 1.56 -22.73 8.26
C ARG A 293 1.61 -21.64 7.19
N VAL A 294 2.78 -21.44 6.55
CA VAL A 294 2.97 -20.44 5.52
C VAL A 294 3.71 -21.03 4.33
N ASP A 295 3.14 -20.86 3.14
CA ASP A 295 3.81 -21.19 1.88
C ASP A 295 4.49 -19.92 1.35
N VAL A 296 5.82 -19.97 1.23
CA VAL A 296 6.67 -18.88 0.73
C VAL A 296 7.07 -19.07 -0.74
N ASN A 297 6.74 -20.21 -1.35
CA ASN A 297 7.06 -20.51 -2.75
C ASN A 297 5.92 -20.13 -3.71
N VAL A 298 5.33 -18.97 -3.50
CA VAL A 298 4.19 -18.49 -4.30
C VAL A 298 4.66 -17.67 -5.51
N HIS A 299 5.74 -16.89 -5.36
CA HIS A 299 6.25 -15.98 -6.40
C HIS A 299 7.77 -16.16 -6.59
N PRO A 300 8.33 -16.00 -7.82
CA PRO A 300 9.77 -16.11 -8.06
C PRO A 300 10.62 -15.21 -7.17
N ALA A 301 10.19 -13.96 -6.95
CA ALA A 301 10.87 -13.00 -6.07
C ALA A 301 10.64 -13.27 -4.57
N LYS A 302 9.85 -14.27 -4.19
CA LYS A 302 9.52 -14.65 -2.80
C LYS A 302 8.97 -13.49 -1.94
N SER A 303 8.40 -12.48 -2.58
CA SER A 303 7.83 -11.30 -1.89
C SER A 303 6.41 -11.52 -1.39
N GLU A 304 5.80 -12.65 -1.73
CA GLU A 304 4.43 -13.01 -1.37
C GLU A 304 4.40 -14.34 -0.66
N VAL A 305 3.47 -14.44 0.26
CA VAL A 305 3.24 -15.66 1.05
C VAL A 305 1.77 -16.05 0.97
N ARG A 306 1.49 -17.32 1.20
CA ARG A 306 0.12 -17.81 1.35
C ARG A 306 -0.02 -18.45 2.71
N PHE A 307 -0.85 -17.86 3.56
CA PHE A 307 -1.17 -18.41 4.87
C PHE A 307 -2.21 -19.53 4.75
N ARG A 308 -2.04 -20.63 5.47
CA ARG A 308 -3.06 -21.70 5.54
C ARG A 308 -4.36 -21.21 6.17
N ASP A 309 -4.27 -20.33 7.16
CA ASP A 309 -5.42 -19.70 7.83
C ASP A 309 -5.27 -18.19 7.78
N SER A 310 -5.61 -17.60 6.62
CA SER A 310 -5.51 -16.17 6.38
C SER A 310 -6.42 -15.36 7.31
N GLN A 311 -7.59 -15.91 7.70
CA GLN A 311 -8.52 -15.21 8.57
C GLN A 311 -8.01 -15.10 10.01
N ALA A 312 -7.43 -16.18 10.55
CA ALA A 312 -6.83 -16.14 11.87
C ALA A 312 -5.66 -15.18 11.95
N ILE A 313 -4.79 -15.18 10.93
CA ILE A 313 -3.66 -14.22 10.83
C ILE A 313 -4.17 -12.78 10.73
N HIS A 314 -5.17 -12.52 9.90
CA HIS A 314 -5.78 -11.19 9.79
C HIS A 314 -6.30 -10.70 11.15
N GLN A 315 -7.08 -11.53 11.86
CA GLN A 315 -7.64 -11.16 13.16
C GLN A 315 -6.53 -10.95 14.19
N PHE A 316 -5.53 -11.81 14.22
CA PHE A 316 -4.41 -11.71 15.15
C PHE A 316 -3.67 -10.38 14.98
N VAL A 317 -3.27 -10.04 13.75
CA VAL A 317 -2.57 -8.78 13.44
C VAL A 317 -3.46 -7.58 13.75
N PHE A 318 -4.73 -7.60 13.32
CA PHE A 318 -5.70 -6.55 13.62
C PHE A 318 -5.83 -6.26 15.11
N HIS A 319 -6.04 -7.29 15.93
CA HIS A 319 -6.21 -7.11 17.38
C HIS A 319 -4.92 -6.68 18.07
N ALA A 320 -3.75 -7.19 17.63
CA ALA A 320 -2.45 -6.80 18.19
C ALA A 320 -2.18 -5.32 17.97
N VAL A 321 -2.39 -4.84 16.74
CA VAL A 321 -2.18 -3.43 16.37
C VAL A 321 -3.23 -2.52 17.03
N SER A 322 -4.51 -2.89 17.02
CA SER A 322 -5.57 -2.12 17.68
C SER A 322 -5.32 -1.95 19.19
N ARG A 323 -4.80 -2.99 19.85
CA ARG A 323 -4.42 -2.92 21.27
C ARG A 323 -3.28 -1.93 21.51
N ALA A 324 -2.24 -1.96 20.66
CA ALA A 324 -1.12 -1.04 20.78
C ALA A 324 -1.56 0.43 20.58
N LEU A 325 -2.46 0.68 19.62
CA LEU A 325 -3.04 2.00 19.39
C LEU A 325 -3.91 2.48 20.54
N ALA A 326 -4.72 1.60 21.14
CA ALA A 326 -5.58 1.92 22.28
C ALA A 326 -4.76 2.24 23.54
N GLY A 327 -3.64 1.53 23.78
CA GLY A 327 -2.75 1.79 24.91
C GLY A 327 -2.09 3.18 24.86
N ALA A 328 -1.88 3.72 23.67
CA ALA A 328 -1.32 5.06 23.48
C ALA A 328 -2.33 6.20 23.74
N ALA A 329 -3.63 5.93 23.59
CA ALA A 329 -4.69 6.91 23.83
C ALA A 329 -5.07 7.02 25.32
N GLY A 330 -4.75 6.00 26.13
CA GLY A 330 -5.01 5.93 27.56
C GLY A 330 -3.72 5.96 28.36
N GLY A 331 -3.21 7.13 28.68
CA GLY A 331 -2.12 7.28 29.65
C GLY A 331 -2.59 6.94 31.06
N ALA A 332 -2.64 5.65 31.43
CA ALA A 332 -2.57 5.16 32.81
C ALA A 332 -2.32 3.64 32.76
N ALA A 333 -1.23 3.24 33.36
CA ALA A 333 -0.90 1.83 33.56
C ALA A 333 -2.00 1.18 34.44
N ASP A 334 -2.84 0.37 33.84
CA ASP A 334 -3.70 -0.54 34.59
C ASP A 334 -3.00 -1.89 34.67
N THR A 335 -2.41 -2.13 35.84
CA THR A 335 -1.93 -3.44 36.26
C THR A 335 -3.10 -4.42 36.23
N LEU A 336 -3.00 -5.46 35.39
CA LEU A 336 -3.93 -6.57 35.36
C LEU A 336 -3.98 -7.23 36.75
N PRO A 337 -5.16 -7.44 37.36
CA PRO A 337 -5.26 -8.31 38.54
C PRO A 337 -5.15 -9.76 38.10
N GLU A 338 -4.32 -10.52 38.86
CA GLU A 338 -4.19 -11.98 38.73
C GLU A 338 -5.57 -12.67 38.87
N PRO A 339 -5.79 -13.80 38.18
CA PRO A 339 -7.04 -14.56 38.29
C PRO A 339 -7.01 -15.42 39.56
N GLY A 340 -7.53 -14.87 40.64
CA GLY A 340 -7.63 -15.62 41.89
C GLY A 340 -8.32 -14.84 42.99
N ALA A 341 -9.65 -14.77 42.99
CA ALA A 341 -10.58 -14.84 44.13
C ALA A 341 -11.96 -14.27 43.68
N ARG A 342 -12.97 -15.12 43.71
CA ARG A 342 -14.36 -14.66 43.58
C ARG A 342 -14.72 -13.83 44.81
N PRO A 343 -15.13 -12.56 44.65
CA PRO A 343 -15.86 -11.86 45.69
C PRO A 343 -17.36 -12.15 45.55
N ALA A 344 -17.96 -12.33 46.71
CA ALA A 344 -19.38 -12.53 46.89
C ALA A 344 -20.19 -11.35 46.33
N ALA A 345 -21.39 -11.64 45.85
CA ALA A 345 -22.36 -10.70 45.35
C ALA A 345 -22.66 -9.60 46.36
N ALA A 346 -22.19 -8.39 46.10
CA ALA A 346 -22.71 -7.14 46.69
C ALA A 346 -23.64 -6.51 45.69
N GLY A 347 -24.90 -6.33 46.06
CA GLY A 347 -25.92 -5.75 45.21
C GLY A 347 -25.58 -4.31 44.82
N PHE A 348 -25.55 -4.03 43.55
CA PHE A 348 -25.46 -2.68 43.01
C PHE A 348 -26.82 -2.00 43.14
N VAL A 349 -26.91 -1.06 44.09
CA VAL A 349 -28.00 -0.04 44.09
C VAL A 349 -27.63 0.97 42.97
N ALA A 350 -28.36 0.92 41.89
CA ALA A 350 -28.23 1.90 40.80
C ALA A 350 -28.77 3.25 41.31
N THR A 351 -27.87 4.15 41.68
CA THR A 351 -28.22 5.56 41.96
C THR A 351 -28.33 6.28 40.64
N GLN A 352 -29.55 6.40 40.14
CA GLN A 352 -29.87 7.15 38.93
C GLN A 352 -29.82 8.66 39.28
N HIS A 353 -28.72 9.35 38.94
CA HIS A 353 -28.64 10.79 38.98
C HIS A 353 -29.57 11.38 37.92
N ARG A 354 -30.69 11.92 38.34
CA ARG A 354 -31.53 12.79 37.50
C ARG A 354 -30.75 14.06 37.24
N MET A 355 -30.28 14.28 36.01
CA MET A 355 -29.89 15.62 35.53
C MET A 355 -31.15 16.45 35.34
N PRO A 356 -31.30 17.60 36.02
CA PRO A 356 -32.37 18.51 35.71
C PRO A 356 -32.01 19.23 34.41
N LEU A 357 -32.64 18.84 33.31
CA LEU A 357 -32.68 19.61 32.07
C LEU A 357 -33.63 20.79 32.30
N GLY A 358 -33.12 21.88 32.87
CA GLY A 358 -33.80 23.16 32.92
C GLY A 358 -33.76 23.79 31.53
N VAL A 359 -34.72 23.48 30.68
CA VAL A 359 -34.98 24.23 29.46
C VAL A 359 -35.79 25.46 29.85
N ALA A 360 -35.10 26.54 30.20
CA ALA A 360 -35.69 27.86 30.22
C ALA A 360 -35.65 28.43 28.79
N GLN A 361 -36.58 28.00 27.95
CA GLN A 361 -36.90 28.72 26.72
C GLN A 361 -37.90 29.79 27.09
N SER A 362 -37.49 31.05 26.99
CA SER A 362 -38.39 32.18 27.12
C SER A 362 -39.39 32.16 25.94
N ASN A 363 -40.69 32.17 26.24
CA ASN A 363 -41.77 32.27 25.25
C ASN A 363 -41.62 33.46 24.29
N ALA A 364 -40.83 34.48 24.65
CA ALA A 364 -40.52 35.63 23.81
C ALA A 364 -39.77 35.31 22.52
N ALA A 365 -38.95 34.23 22.49
CA ALA A 365 -38.24 33.82 21.27
C ALA A 365 -39.15 33.10 20.26
N TYR A 366 -40.16 32.41 20.75
CA TYR A 366 -41.16 31.74 19.91
C TYR A 366 -42.13 32.73 19.25
N GLU A 367 -42.59 33.78 19.99
CA GLU A 367 -43.45 34.81 19.45
C GLU A 367 -42.77 35.72 18.43
N THR A 368 -41.43 35.90 18.51
CA THR A 368 -40.64 36.67 17.52
C THR A 368 -40.48 35.94 16.19
N LEU A 369 -40.49 34.61 16.19
CA LEU A 369 -40.29 33.79 14.99
C LEU A 369 -41.61 33.37 14.33
N PHE A 370 -42.73 33.31 15.06
CA PHE A 370 -43.99 32.77 14.53
C PHE A 370 -45.24 33.67 14.82
N GLY A 371 -45.08 34.83 15.45
CA GLY A 371 -46.16 35.77 15.72
C GLY A 371 -46.53 36.53 14.44
N ARG A 372 -47.74 36.32 13.99
CA ARG A 372 -48.37 37.12 12.94
C ARG A 372 -48.48 38.59 13.38
N SER A 373 -47.73 39.48 12.76
CA SER A 373 -47.98 40.92 12.87
C SER A 373 -49.13 41.29 11.96
N ALA A 374 -50.25 41.61 12.58
CA ALA A 374 -51.33 42.32 11.92
C ALA A 374 -51.18 43.83 12.19
N THR A 375 -51.35 44.57 11.14
CA THR A 375 -51.72 46.00 11.04
C THR A 375 -50.73 47.08 11.46
N ALA A 376 -50.31 47.87 10.48
CA ALA A 376 -50.59 49.31 10.45
C ALA A 376 -50.36 49.84 9.02
N ALA A 377 -51.41 50.44 8.52
CA ALA A 377 -51.49 51.21 7.28
C ALA A 377 -50.80 52.56 7.42
N ALA A 378 -50.12 53.04 6.39
CA ALA A 378 -50.22 54.44 5.90
C ALA A 378 -49.37 54.68 4.63
N ALA A 379 -50.08 55.13 3.60
CA ALA A 379 -49.75 56.15 2.61
C ALA A 379 -48.69 55.84 1.52
N ALA A 380 -49.20 55.74 0.31
CA ALA A 380 -48.55 55.87 -1.00
C ALA A 380 -48.03 57.33 -1.27
N PRO A 381 -47.20 57.55 -2.32
CA PRO A 381 -47.87 57.84 -3.62
C PRO A 381 -47.28 57.14 -4.86
N ALA A 382 -48.15 57.14 -5.86
CA ALA A 382 -48.08 56.54 -7.17
C ALA A 382 -47.04 57.16 -8.13
N ALA A 383 -46.55 56.30 -9.04
CA ALA A 383 -46.33 56.67 -10.46
C ALA A 383 -46.24 55.36 -11.26
N ILE A 384 -47.30 55.02 -11.94
CA ILE A 384 -47.55 54.83 -13.35
C ILE A 384 -46.33 54.32 -14.16
N TRP A 385 -46.44 53.08 -14.65
CA TRP A 385 -46.34 52.72 -16.06
C TRP A 385 -47.03 51.37 -16.31
N ASP A 386 -48.06 51.51 -17.05
CA ASP A 386 -48.85 50.44 -17.68
C ASP A 386 -48.04 49.87 -18.85
N MET A 387 -48.04 48.61 -19.04
CA MET A 387 -48.38 47.93 -20.30
C MET A 387 -47.88 46.46 -20.38
N GLN A 388 -48.81 45.70 -20.76
CA GLN A 388 -48.80 44.44 -21.56
C GLN A 388 -48.87 43.12 -20.83
N THR A 389 -50.09 42.67 -20.91
CA THR A 389 -50.54 41.29 -21.03
C THR A 389 -49.54 40.40 -21.75
N GLY A 390 -48.89 39.54 -21.00
CA GLY A 390 -48.12 38.42 -21.50
C GLY A 390 -48.49 37.22 -20.66
N ALA A 391 -49.10 36.23 -21.28
CA ALA A 391 -49.62 34.99 -20.80
C ALA A 391 -48.89 34.43 -19.57
N ALA A 392 -49.63 34.10 -18.53
CA ALA A 392 -49.19 33.23 -17.47
C ALA A 392 -48.60 31.92 -18.08
N PRO A 393 -47.41 31.48 -17.64
CA PRO A 393 -46.99 30.14 -18.00
C PRO A 393 -48.00 29.17 -17.35
N SER A 394 -48.77 28.52 -18.23
CA SER A 394 -49.60 27.43 -17.84
C SER A 394 -48.77 26.49 -16.97
N GLN A 395 -49.23 26.31 -15.72
CA GLN A 395 -48.87 25.13 -14.94
C GLN A 395 -49.21 23.94 -15.83
N ARG A 396 -48.19 23.35 -16.49
CA ARG A 396 -48.29 21.99 -16.95
C ARG A 396 -48.55 21.17 -15.72
N THR A 397 -49.76 20.72 -15.59
CA THR A 397 -50.17 19.61 -14.75
C THR A 397 -49.18 18.49 -14.97
N GLU A 398 -48.27 18.28 -14.00
CA GLU A 398 -47.45 17.09 -13.89
C GLU A 398 -48.34 15.92 -13.44
N ALA A 399 -49.28 15.54 -14.32
CA ALA A 399 -50.01 14.30 -14.22
C ALA A 399 -49.48 13.41 -15.33
N ASP A 400 -48.69 12.37 -14.94
CA ASP A 400 -48.05 11.29 -15.70
C ASP A 400 -46.55 11.35 -15.90
N ALA A 401 -45.79 12.02 -15.05
CA ALA A 401 -44.36 11.71 -14.94
C ALA A 401 -44.22 10.51 -13.97
N GLU A 402 -43.88 9.35 -14.47
CA GLU A 402 -43.55 8.16 -13.70
C GLU A 402 -42.53 8.53 -12.63
N ILE A 403 -42.89 8.34 -11.34
CA ILE A 403 -41.97 8.72 -10.23
C ILE A 403 -40.77 7.79 -10.27
N PRO A 404 -39.55 8.32 -10.39
CA PRO A 404 -38.36 7.49 -10.49
C PRO A 404 -38.18 6.58 -9.26
N PRO A 405 -37.47 5.44 -9.36
CA PRO A 405 -37.32 4.48 -8.26
C PRO A 405 -36.79 5.06 -6.94
N LEU A 406 -35.78 5.97 -6.99
CA LEU A 406 -35.25 6.67 -5.82
C LEU A 406 -36.01 8.00 -5.52
N GLY A 407 -37.00 8.34 -6.35
CA GLY A 407 -37.87 9.51 -6.16
C GLY A 407 -37.19 10.85 -6.42
N PHE A 408 -37.71 11.90 -5.79
CA PHE A 408 -37.22 13.27 -5.88
C PHE A 408 -36.63 13.74 -4.56
N ALA A 409 -35.49 14.42 -4.62
CA ALA A 409 -34.79 14.96 -3.46
C ALA A 409 -35.62 16.02 -2.74
N LEU A 410 -35.70 15.91 -1.43
CA LEU A 410 -36.40 16.83 -0.53
C LEU A 410 -35.40 17.77 0.15
N ALA A 411 -34.33 17.23 0.72
CA ALA A 411 -33.34 17.96 1.51
C ALA A 411 -32.03 17.17 1.66
N GLN A 412 -30.99 17.89 2.06
CA GLN A 412 -29.72 17.32 2.51
C GLN A 412 -29.63 17.40 4.03
N LEU A 413 -29.26 16.31 4.69
CA LEU A 413 -29.08 16.22 6.13
C LEU A 413 -27.61 16.14 6.50
N ALA A 414 -27.14 17.05 7.36
CA ALA A 414 -25.77 17.13 7.90
C ALA A 414 -24.65 17.15 6.84
N GLY A 415 -24.94 17.49 5.58
CA GLY A 415 -23.97 17.44 4.49
C GLY A 415 -23.56 16.02 4.07
N ILE A 416 -24.22 14.99 4.63
CA ILE A 416 -23.87 13.57 4.45
C ILE A 416 -24.98 12.82 3.71
N TYR A 417 -26.24 13.03 4.09
CA TYR A 417 -27.36 12.27 3.57
C TYR A 417 -28.24 13.10 2.66
N VAL A 418 -28.70 12.53 1.55
CA VAL A 418 -29.78 13.05 0.73
C VAL A 418 -31.07 12.36 1.14
N LEU A 419 -32.10 13.14 1.48
CA LEU A 419 -33.45 12.66 1.74
C LEU A 419 -34.26 12.84 0.46
N ALA A 420 -34.93 11.79 0.02
CA ALA A 420 -35.78 11.80 -1.16
C ALA A 420 -37.11 11.11 -0.87
N ARG A 421 -38.14 11.43 -1.68
CA ARG A 421 -39.46 10.79 -1.60
C ARG A 421 -39.76 10.07 -2.90
N ASN A 422 -40.15 8.80 -2.79
CA ASN A 422 -40.71 8.03 -3.90
C ASN A 422 -42.17 7.59 -3.58
N GLU A 423 -42.74 6.71 -4.40
CA GLU A 423 -44.10 6.19 -4.19
C GLU A 423 -44.24 5.38 -2.91
N HIS A 424 -43.17 4.77 -2.41
CA HIS A 424 -43.20 3.85 -1.28
C HIS A 424 -42.86 4.52 0.07
N GLY A 425 -42.35 5.75 0.07
CA GLY A 425 -42.05 6.47 1.30
C GLY A 425 -40.80 7.36 1.22
N LEU A 426 -40.01 7.35 2.29
CA LEU A 426 -38.78 8.13 2.44
C LEU A 426 -37.57 7.29 2.02
N VAL A 427 -36.75 7.81 1.13
CA VAL A 427 -35.44 7.26 0.74
C VAL A 427 -34.35 8.11 1.39
N ILE A 428 -33.40 7.47 2.05
CA ILE A 428 -32.23 8.08 2.66
C ILE A 428 -31.01 7.54 1.91
N VAL A 429 -30.22 8.42 1.29
CA VAL A 429 -29.03 8.07 0.51
C VAL A 429 -27.80 8.61 1.22
N ASP A 430 -26.81 7.78 1.46
CA ASP A 430 -25.46 8.20 1.81
C ASP A 430 -24.79 8.75 0.55
N MET A 431 -24.72 10.08 0.48
CA MET A 431 -24.23 10.83 -0.68
C MET A 431 -22.77 10.49 -1.02
N HIS A 432 -21.94 10.27 0.02
CA HIS A 432 -20.54 9.92 -0.12
C HIS A 432 -20.37 8.52 -0.72
N ALA A 433 -20.98 7.53 -0.10
CA ALA A 433 -20.94 6.15 -0.55
C ALA A 433 -21.53 5.97 -1.96
N ALA A 434 -22.59 6.71 -2.27
CA ALA A 434 -23.21 6.71 -3.59
C ALA A 434 -22.29 7.29 -4.67
N HIS A 435 -21.69 8.46 -4.40
CA HIS A 435 -20.80 9.13 -5.34
C HIS A 435 -19.52 8.31 -5.60
N GLU A 436 -18.92 7.77 -4.55
CA GLU A 436 -17.76 6.87 -4.64
C GLU A 436 -18.08 5.67 -5.55
N ARG A 437 -19.24 5.04 -5.37
CA ARG A 437 -19.65 3.91 -6.20
C ARG A 437 -19.86 4.29 -7.66
N ILE A 438 -20.48 5.41 -7.93
CA ILE A 438 -20.69 5.91 -9.29
C ILE A 438 -19.36 6.15 -10.00
N VAL A 439 -18.41 6.82 -9.32
CA VAL A 439 -17.08 7.09 -9.89
C VAL A 439 -16.32 5.79 -10.13
N TYR A 440 -16.37 4.86 -9.19
CA TYR A 440 -15.75 3.55 -9.32
C TYR A 440 -16.24 2.80 -10.58
N GLU A 441 -17.57 2.70 -10.81
CA GLU A 441 -18.11 2.00 -11.97
C GLU A 441 -17.78 2.74 -13.29
N LYS A 442 -17.73 4.07 -13.28
CA LYS A 442 -17.26 4.86 -14.44
C LYS A 442 -15.81 4.57 -14.79
N LEU A 443 -14.91 4.59 -13.80
CA LEU A 443 -13.48 4.30 -14.01
C LEU A 443 -13.29 2.85 -14.49
N LYS A 444 -14.02 1.90 -13.92
CA LYS A 444 -14.00 0.49 -14.30
C LYS A 444 -14.42 0.30 -15.76
N THR A 445 -15.52 0.89 -16.17
CA THR A 445 -16.04 0.81 -17.54
C THR A 445 -15.04 1.41 -18.54
N GLN A 446 -14.43 2.56 -18.22
CA GLN A 446 -13.43 3.18 -19.08
C GLN A 446 -12.18 2.29 -19.23
N LEU A 447 -11.69 1.72 -18.12
CA LEU A 447 -10.53 0.84 -18.16
C LEU A 447 -10.80 -0.47 -18.90
N ASP A 448 -12.04 -0.99 -18.86
CA ASP A 448 -12.47 -2.14 -19.66
C ASP A 448 -12.45 -1.86 -21.17
N HIS A 449 -12.58 -0.60 -21.57
CA HIS A 449 -12.50 -0.13 -22.98
C HIS A 449 -11.09 0.29 -23.42
N ASP A 450 -10.05 0.05 -22.62
CA ASP A 450 -8.61 0.25 -22.86
C ASP A 450 -7.94 1.26 -21.91
N ARG A 451 -8.45 2.47 -21.75
CA ARG A 451 -7.83 3.49 -20.89
C ARG A 451 -8.85 4.44 -20.27
N ILE A 452 -8.47 4.97 -19.11
CA ILE A 452 -9.24 6.04 -18.47
C ILE A 452 -8.96 7.37 -19.17
N ALA A 453 -10.03 8.12 -19.47
CA ALA A 453 -9.92 9.42 -20.09
C ALA A 453 -9.16 10.40 -19.19
N MET A 454 -8.14 11.06 -19.74
CA MET A 454 -7.27 12.00 -19.04
C MET A 454 -7.65 13.44 -19.32
N GLN A 455 -7.57 14.29 -18.31
CA GLN A 455 -7.65 15.74 -18.41
C GLN A 455 -6.28 16.34 -18.11
N PRO A 456 -5.66 17.09 -19.05
CA PRO A 456 -4.43 17.81 -18.78
C PRO A 456 -4.68 18.95 -17.77
N LEU A 457 -3.73 19.16 -16.87
CA LEU A 457 -3.77 20.26 -15.92
C LEU A 457 -3.15 21.51 -16.55
N LEU A 458 -3.82 22.65 -16.39
CA LEU A 458 -3.30 23.93 -16.89
C LEU A 458 -1.98 24.31 -16.20
N ILE A 459 -1.86 24.01 -14.91
CA ILE A 459 -0.64 24.20 -14.12
C ILE A 459 -0.28 22.82 -13.56
N PRO A 460 0.91 22.27 -13.89
CA PRO A 460 1.37 21.02 -13.32
C PRO A 460 1.49 21.11 -11.80
N VAL A 461 1.05 20.07 -11.10
CA VAL A 461 1.19 19.96 -9.64
C VAL A 461 2.49 19.26 -9.33
N VAL A 462 3.45 19.99 -8.74
CA VAL A 462 4.75 19.46 -8.33
C VAL A 462 4.70 19.04 -6.87
N PHE A 463 5.22 17.85 -6.57
CA PHE A 463 5.31 17.35 -5.22
C PHE A 463 6.61 16.60 -4.96
N ASN A 464 7.06 16.61 -3.70
CA ASN A 464 8.19 15.80 -3.28
C ASN A 464 7.78 14.33 -3.21
N ALA A 465 8.61 13.47 -3.79
CA ALA A 465 8.42 12.03 -3.86
C ALA A 465 9.68 11.34 -3.38
N GLU A 466 9.55 10.14 -2.85
CA GLU A 466 10.70 9.32 -2.54
C GLU A 466 11.33 8.75 -3.80
N ARG A 467 12.61 8.35 -3.70
CA ARG A 467 13.34 7.79 -4.84
C ARG A 467 12.64 6.57 -5.43
N ILE A 468 11.98 5.77 -4.58
CA ILE A 468 11.24 4.59 -5.03
C ILE A 468 9.96 4.96 -5.79
N ASP A 469 9.26 6.03 -5.38
CA ASP A 469 8.08 6.51 -6.11
C ASP A 469 8.47 7.09 -7.47
N VAL A 470 9.59 7.82 -7.54
CA VAL A 470 10.15 8.32 -8.81
C VAL A 470 10.51 7.15 -9.72
N ALA A 471 11.16 6.12 -9.17
CA ALA A 471 11.48 4.89 -9.89
C ALA A 471 10.21 4.17 -10.38
N THR A 472 9.20 4.07 -9.52
CA THR A 472 7.89 3.48 -9.87
C THR A 472 7.21 4.25 -10.98
N ALA A 473 7.24 5.59 -10.96
CA ALA A 473 6.68 6.42 -12.02
C ALA A 473 7.38 6.22 -13.38
N GLU A 474 8.72 6.08 -13.38
CA GLU A 474 9.48 5.77 -14.60
C GLU A 474 9.22 4.34 -15.10
N ASP A 475 9.24 3.36 -14.20
CA ASP A 475 9.06 1.94 -14.54
C ASP A 475 7.68 1.67 -15.13
N HIS A 476 6.65 2.36 -14.63
CA HIS A 476 5.25 2.09 -14.92
C HIS A 476 4.53 3.24 -15.64
N ALA A 477 5.26 4.08 -16.40
CA ALA A 477 4.71 5.24 -17.11
C ALA A 477 3.55 4.86 -18.06
N GLU A 478 3.63 3.73 -18.75
CA GLU A 478 2.56 3.23 -19.62
C GLU A 478 1.30 2.86 -18.83
N THR A 479 1.46 2.20 -17.70
CA THR A 479 0.36 1.85 -16.79
C THR A 479 -0.32 3.10 -16.25
N LEU A 480 0.45 4.09 -15.82
CA LEU A 480 -0.06 5.37 -15.34
C LEU A 480 -0.86 6.09 -16.44
N THR A 481 -0.37 6.06 -17.68
CA THR A 481 -1.09 6.63 -18.84
C THR A 481 -2.43 5.90 -19.07
N ARG A 482 -2.48 4.58 -18.98
CA ARG A 482 -3.73 3.80 -19.07
C ARG A 482 -4.71 4.13 -17.93
N LEU A 483 -4.22 4.43 -16.76
CA LEU A 483 -4.99 4.88 -15.60
C LEU A 483 -5.42 6.36 -15.70
N GLY A 484 -5.06 7.07 -16.77
CA GLY A 484 -5.43 8.46 -17.01
C GLY A 484 -4.53 9.47 -16.32
N PHE A 485 -3.28 9.09 -15.98
CA PHE A 485 -2.29 10.00 -15.42
C PHE A 485 -1.20 10.36 -16.43
N GLU A 486 -0.76 11.62 -16.40
CA GLU A 486 0.50 12.06 -16.98
C GLU A 486 1.40 12.58 -15.87
N ILE A 487 2.42 11.79 -15.51
CA ILE A 487 3.37 12.11 -14.45
C ILE A 487 4.76 12.24 -15.08
N ALA A 488 5.43 13.36 -14.84
CA ALA A 488 6.79 13.64 -15.32
C ALA A 488 7.78 13.66 -14.13
N VAL A 489 8.93 13.06 -14.32
CA VAL A 489 10.05 13.12 -13.38
C VAL A 489 10.77 14.44 -13.56
N LEU A 490 10.90 15.23 -12.50
CA LEU A 490 11.64 16.49 -12.48
C LEU A 490 13.03 16.34 -11.87
N SER A 491 13.14 15.52 -10.83
CA SER A 491 14.39 15.25 -10.14
C SER A 491 14.32 13.89 -9.41
N PRO A 492 15.43 13.36 -8.86
CA PRO A 492 15.39 12.11 -8.09
C PRO A 492 14.48 12.11 -6.86
N THR A 493 13.92 13.27 -6.48
CA THR A 493 13.06 13.44 -5.32
C THR A 493 11.84 14.31 -5.60
N ALA A 494 11.49 14.55 -6.87
CA ALA A 494 10.34 15.37 -7.24
C ALA A 494 9.65 14.87 -8.52
N LEU A 495 8.33 14.81 -8.47
CA LEU A 495 7.43 14.47 -9.58
C LEU A 495 6.49 15.63 -9.90
N ALA A 496 6.05 15.71 -11.15
CA ALA A 496 5.03 16.65 -11.61
C ALA A 496 3.86 15.90 -12.24
N VAL A 497 2.66 16.09 -11.72
CA VAL A 497 1.41 15.64 -12.34
C VAL A 497 0.98 16.66 -13.38
N ARG A 498 0.89 16.25 -14.63
CA ARG A 498 0.47 17.07 -15.78
C ARG A 498 -0.95 16.75 -16.25
N GLY A 499 -1.43 15.54 -15.93
CA GLY A 499 -2.77 15.10 -16.27
C GLY A 499 -3.33 14.14 -15.24
N VAL A 500 -4.65 14.19 -15.04
CA VAL A 500 -5.41 13.34 -14.11
C VAL A 500 -6.62 12.75 -14.81
N PRO A 501 -7.22 11.65 -14.29
CA PRO A 501 -8.48 11.12 -14.79
C PRO A 501 -9.58 12.20 -14.80
N VAL A 502 -10.34 12.31 -15.88
CA VAL A 502 -11.44 13.29 -16.02
C VAL A 502 -12.45 13.17 -14.86
N ALA A 503 -12.75 11.96 -14.43
CA ALA A 503 -13.66 11.73 -13.32
C ALA A 503 -13.12 12.24 -11.96
N LEU A 504 -11.80 12.48 -11.86
CA LEU A 504 -11.09 12.90 -10.65
C LEU A 504 -10.47 14.29 -10.77
N LYS A 505 -10.89 15.08 -11.76
CA LYS A 505 -10.34 16.41 -12.08
C LYS A 505 -10.32 17.39 -10.90
N ASP A 506 -11.22 17.19 -9.96
CA ASP A 506 -11.41 18.05 -8.79
C ASP A 506 -10.71 17.53 -7.53
N ALA A 507 -10.07 16.35 -7.58
CA ALA A 507 -9.30 15.78 -6.49
C ALA A 507 -7.94 16.48 -6.32
N ASP A 508 -7.28 16.27 -5.17
CA ASP A 508 -5.88 16.66 -4.99
C ASP A 508 -4.99 15.77 -5.88
N ALA A 509 -4.51 16.34 -6.99
CA ALA A 509 -3.71 15.62 -7.98
C ALA A 509 -2.40 15.07 -7.42
N GLY A 510 -1.78 15.78 -6.47
CA GLY A 510 -0.53 15.35 -5.83
C GLY A 510 -0.74 14.16 -4.90
N GLN A 511 -1.77 14.21 -4.07
CA GLN A 511 -2.10 13.12 -3.15
C GLN A 511 -2.61 11.88 -3.91
N LEU A 512 -3.50 12.08 -4.88
CA LEU A 512 -3.98 11.02 -5.76
C LEU A 512 -2.82 10.28 -6.47
N ALA A 513 -1.85 11.02 -7.00
CA ALA A 513 -0.68 10.43 -7.64
C ALA A 513 0.18 9.61 -6.65
N ARG A 514 0.39 10.11 -5.42
CA ARG A 514 1.12 9.37 -4.39
C ARG A 514 0.46 8.04 -4.06
N ASP A 515 -0.86 8.04 -3.88
CA ASP A 515 -1.59 6.83 -3.51
C ASP A 515 -1.58 5.78 -4.63
N VAL A 516 -1.73 6.22 -5.88
CA VAL A 516 -1.64 5.34 -7.05
C VAL A 516 -0.22 4.77 -7.20
N LEU A 517 0.82 5.60 -7.05
CA LEU A 517 2.21 5.12 -7.09
C LEU A 517 2.50 4.14 -5.96
N GLY A 518 1.99 4.39 -4.75
CA GLY A 518 2.09 3.47 -3.62
C GLY A 518 1.45 2.11 -3.91
N GLU A 519 0.24 2.07 -4.48
CA GLU A 519 -0.43 0.83 -4.89
C GLU A 519 0.38 0.07 -5.97
N ILE A 520 0.89 0.79 -6.98
CA ILE A 520 1.72 0.17 -8.03
C ILE A 520 3.02 -0.36 -7.44
N CYS A 521 3.66 0.39 -6.54
CA CYS A 521 4.87 -0.04 -5.85
C CYS A 521 4.62 -1.27 -4.97
N GLU A 522 3.46 -1.34 -4.30
CA GLU A 522 3.10 -2.43 -3.39
C GLU A 522 2.79 -3.73 -4.14
N PHE A 523 2.00 -3.67 -5.21
CA PHE A 523 1.47 -4.86 -5.88
C PHE A 523 2.07 -5.14 -7.27
N GLY A 524 2.81 -4.19 -7.84
CA GLY A 524 3.34 -4.26 -9.21
C GLY A 524 2.28 -3.97 -10.29
N ALA A 525 2.69 -3.36 -11.41
CA ALA A 525 1.75 -2.85 -12.42
C ALA A 525 0.88 -3.93 -13.09
N SER A 526 1.46 -5.09 -13.40
CA SER A 526 0.70 -6.19 -14.04
C SER A 526 -0.39 -6.74 -13.14
N ARG A 527 -0.14 -6.86 -11.84
CA ARG A 527 -1.11 -7.33 -10.86
C ARG A 527 -2.16 -6.29 -10.52
N VAL A 528 -1.75 -5.02 -10.43
CA VAL A 528 -2.69 -3.91 -10.21
C VAL A 528 -3.75 -3.86 -11.31
N LEU A 529 -3.38 -4.08 -12.57
CA LEU A 529 -4.35 -4.05 -13.68
C LEU A 529 -5.21 -5.31 -13.79
N VAL A 530 -4.78 -6.45 -13.27
CA VAL A 530 -5.50 -7.74 -13.43
C VAL A 530 -6.16 -8.19 -12.13
N GLU A 531 -5.43 -8.27 -11.02
CA GLU A 531 -5.91 -8.84 -9.76
C GLU A 531 -6.36 -7.79 -8.74
N SER A 532 -5.65 -6.64 -8.65
CA SER A 532 -5.94 -5.56 -7.69
C SER A 532 -6.63 -4.36 -8.32
N ARG A 533 -7.10 -4.50 -9.58
CA ARG A 533 -7.80 -3.44 -10.32
C ARG A 533 -8.90 -2.79 -9.49
N ASN A 534 -9.72 -3.59 -8.83
CA ASN A 534 -10.85 -3.10 -8.07
C ASN A 534 -10.41 -2.30 -6.83
N GLU A 535 -9.30 -2.67 -6.19
CA GLU A 535 -8.74 -1.95 -5.03
C GLU A 535 -8.19 -0.59 -5.47
N LEU A 536 -7.41 -0.57 -6.57
CA LEU A 536 -6.88 0.67 -7.13
C LEU A 536 -8.00 1.63 -7.55
N LEU A 537 -9.02 1.13 -8.27
CA LEU A 537 -10.15 1.95 -8.68
C LEU A 537 -10.96 2.45 -7.47
N SER A 538 -11.06 1.65 -6.39
CA SER A 538 -11.68 2.07 -5.14
C SER A 538 -10.86 3.18 -4.46
N THR A 539 -9.53 3.04 -4.37
CA THR A 539 -8.62 4.08 -3.87
C THR A 539 -8.77 5.37 -4.68
N MET A 540 -8.79 5.27 -6.01
CA MET A 540 -8.99 6.43 -6.89
C MET A 540 -10.37 7.08 -6.68
N ALA A 541 -11.44 6.29 -6.55
CA ALA A 541 -12.80 6.80 -6.34
C ALA A 541 -12.96 7.51 -4.98
N CYS A 542 -12.30 7.04 -3.92
CA CYS A 542 -12.31 7.68 -2.60
C CYS A 542 -11.80 9.14 -2.64
N HIS A 543 -10.90 9.48 -3.55
CA HIS A 543 -10.40 10.86 -3.68
C HIS A 543 -11.46 11.87 -4.16
N THR A 544 -12.56 11.42 -4.75
CA THR A 544 -13.70 12.30 -5.10
C THR A 544 -14.56 12.65 -3.90
N ALA A 545 -14.52 11.80 -2.89
CA ALA A 545 -15.38 11.88 -1.72
C ALA A 545 -14.98 12.99 -0.73
N VAL A 546 -13.77 13.54 -0.82
CA VAL A 546 -13.28 14.64 0.04
C VAL A 546 -14.16 15.90 -0.05
N ARG A 547 -14.99 16.04 -1.09
CA ARG A 547 -15.96 17.14 -1.23
C ARG A 547 -17.37 16.83 -0.70
N ALA A 548 -17.59 15.70 -0.05
CA ALA A 548 -18.90 15.27 0.44
C ALA A 548 -19.57 16.21 1.46
N ASN A 549 -18.83 17.07 2.14
CA ASN A 549 -19.41 18.08 3.06
C ASN A 549 -19.93 19.34 2.34
N ARG A 550 -20.05 19.34 1.02
CA ARG A 550 -20.62 20.44 0.26
C ARG A 550 -22.15 20.41 0.37
N ALA A 551 -22.77 21.57 0.56
CA ALA A 551 -24.22 21.71 0.41
C ALA A 551 -24.59 21.58 -1.08
N LEU A 552 -25.39 20.56 -1.41
CA LEU A 552 -25.89 20.32 -2.76
C LEU A 552 -27.19 21.09 -2.99
N THR A 553 -27.36 21.61 -4.18
CA THR A 553 -28.65 22.11 -4.65
C THR A 553 -29.61 20.95 -4.91
N THR A 554 -30.93 21.22 -4.92
CA THR A 554 -31.96 20.21 -5.25
C THR A 554 -31.72 19.57 -6.64
N ALA A 555 -31.24 20.35 -7.60
CA ALA A 555 -30.91 19.86 -8.93
C ALA A 555 -29.73 18.86 -8.89
N GLU A 556 -28.67 19.15 -8.14
CA GLU A 556 -27.52 18.27 -7.95
C GLU A 556 -27.91 17.00 -7.20
N MET A 557 -28.73 17.09 -6.15
CA MET A 557 -29.25 15.92 -5.44
C MET A 557 -30.07 15.01 -6.37
N ASN A 558 -30.96 15.58 -7.17
CA ASN A 558 -31.73 14.80 -8.15
C ASN A 558 -30.83 14.18 -9.23
N ALA A 559 -29.78 14.90 -9.69
CA ALA A 559 -28.82 14.34 -10.63
C ALA A 559 -28.09 13.12 -10.04
N LEU A 560 -27.68 13.20 -8.75
CA LEU A 560 -27.08 12.07 -8.05
C LEU A 560 -28.03 10.85 -8.01
N LEU A 561 -29.32 11.06 -7.66
CA LEU A 561 -30.31 9.99 -7.61
C LEU A 561 -30.51 9.32 -9.00
N ARG A 562 -30.62 10.12 -10.05
CA ARG A 562 -30.73 9.62 -11.44
C ARG A 562 -29.49 8.82 -11.86
N GLU A 563 -28.32 9.30 -11.47
CA GLU A 563 -27.07 8.63 -11.77
C GLU A 563 -26.92 7.29 -11.02
N MET A 564 -27.38 7.23 -9.76
CA MET A 564 -27.48 5.96 -9.01
C MET A 564 -28.39 4.94 -9.69
N GLU A 565 -29.52 5.36 -10.24
CA GLU A 565 -30.51 4.46 -10.88
C GLU A 565 -29.97 3.79 -12.13
N ILE A 566 -29.05 4.44 -12.85
CA ILE A 566 -28.42 3.89 -14.06
C ILE A 566 -27.09 3.19 -13.77
N THR A 567 -26.52 3.39 -12.58
CA THR A 567 -25.22 2.81 -12.20
C THR A 567 -25.40 1.39 -11.68
N GLU A 568 -24.66 0.46 -12.26
CA GLU A 568 -24.66 -0.94 -11.83
C GLU A 568 -24.24 -1.05 -10.36
N ARG A 569 -24.98 -1.86 -9.57
CA ARG A 569 -24.69 -2.11 -8.13
C ARG A 569 -24.65 -0.85 -7.26
N SER A 570 -25.29 0.23 -7.65
CA SER A 570 -25.34 1.48 -6.87
C SER A 570 -25.96 1.32 -5.47
N GLY A 571 -26.69 0.25 -5.21
CA GLY A 571 -27.26 -0.07 -3.90
C GLY A 571 -26.24 -0.47 -2.83
N GLN A 572 -24.95 -0.69 -3.19
CA GLN A 572 -23.88 -1.05 -2.27
C GLN A 572 -22.62 -0.24 -2.57
N CYS A 573 -21.92 0.25 -1.54
CA CYS A 573 -20.62 0.89 -1.70
C CYS A 573 -19.52 -0.14 -2.04
N ASN A 574 -18.31 0.33 -2.31
CA ASN A 574 -17.15 -0.53 -2.64
C ASN A 574 -16.79 -1.50 -1.50
N HIS A 575 -17.21 -1.22 -0.27
CA HIS A 575 -16.98 -2.02 0.93
C HIS A 575 -18.18 -2.92 1.30
N GLY A 576 -19.23 -3.00 0.45
CA GLY A 576 -20.41 -3.84 0.66
C GLY A 576 -21.47 -3.26 1.60
N ARG A 577 -21.33 -2.00 2.07
CA ARG A 577 -22.36 -1.33 2.88
C ARG A 577 -23.47 -0.79 1.97
N PRO A 578 -24.74 -0.78 2.40
CA PRO A 578 -25.81 -0.17 1.62
C PRO A 578 -25.56 1.33 1.43
N THR A 579 -25.77 1.83 0.21
CA THR A 579 -25.63 3.25 -0.15
C THR A 579 -26.93 4.03 0.08
N TRP A 580 -28.05 3.34 0.17
CA TRP A 580 -29.35 3.93 0.46
C TRP A 580 -30.23 2.98 1.26
N HIS A 581 -31.21 3.57 1.94
CA HIS A 581 -32.21 2.84 2.71
C HIS A 581 -33.58 3.47 2.49
N GLN A 582 -34.64 2.63 2.41
CA GLN A 582 -36.01 3.09 2.29
C GLN A 582 -36.79 2.84 3.58
N ILE A 583 -37.54 3.84 4.01
CA ILE A 583 -38.50 3.75 5.11
C ILE A 583 -39.89 3.90 4.51
N SER A 584 -40.69 2.84 4.59
CA SER A 584 -42.06 2.86 4.06
C SER A 584 -42.97 3.77 4.89
N ILE A 585 -44.06 4.24 4.28
CA ILE A 585 -45.08 5.04 4.99
C ILE A 585 -45.61 4.26 6.19
N ALA A 586 -45.82 2.94 6.05
CA ALA A 586 -46.32 2.09 7.13
C ALA A 586 -45.33 1.99 8.31
N GLU A 587 -44.02 2.04 8.06
CA GLU A 587 -42.98 2.09 9.11
C GLU A 587 -42.96 3.45 9.78
N LEU A 588 -43.11 4.54 9.02
CA LEU A 588 -43.23 5.88 9.57
C LEU A 588 -44.49 6.00 10.47
N ASP A 589 -45.64 5.48 10.02
CA ASP A 589 -46.88 5.51 10.83
C ASP A 589 -46.73 4.72 12.14
N LYS A 590 -46.01 3.59 12.14
CA LYS A 590 -45.70 2.83 13.36
C LYS A 590 -44.85 3.63 14.35
N LEU A 591 -43.87 4.41 13.85
CA LEU A 591 -43.06 5.28 14.74
C LEU A 591 -43.90 6.31 15.49
N PHE A 592 -44.97 6.81 14.89
CA PHE A 592 -45.88 7.77 15.46
C PHE A 592 -47.16 7.16 16.07
N MET A 593 -47.20 5.81 16.18
CA MET A 593 -48.37 5.06 16.69
C MET A 593 -49.66 5.39 15.93
N ARG A 594 -49.55 5.77 14.66
CA ARG A 594 -50.71 5.97 13.77
C ARG A 594 -51.13 4.60 13.22
N GLY A 595 -52.43 4.25 13.35
CA GLY A 595 -52.99 2.97 12.86
C GLY A 595 -53.25 1.93 13.95
N ARG A 596 -53.45 2.34 15.21
CA ARG A 596 -54.06 1.53 16.26
C ARG A 596 -55.52 1.91 16.42
#